data_b2bc718c8d1c95ebf6a7d174536e559d
#
_entry.id   b2bc718c8d1c95ebf6a7d174536e559d
#
_cell.length_a   1.000
_cell.length_b   1.000
_cell.length_c   1.000
_cell.angle_alpha   90.00
_cell.angle_beta   90.00
_cell.angle_gamma   90.00
#
_symmetry.space_group_name_H-M   'P 1'
#
loop_
_entity.id
_entity.type
_entity.pdbx_description
1 polymer ?
#
loop_
_entity_poly.entity_id
_entity_poly.type
_entity_poly.pdbx_seq_one_letter_code
_entity_poly.pdbx_strand_id
1 'polypeptide(L)'
;MFALAVALGCDFFDSAAYAIYAREDRYMTEQRTIKLNELKYFPCSCPMCVKNDPQKVIALTKAEKQKILALHNLYVSFSELKRIKQAIIEGRLWEHLELRAHGHPALLQALKNLKKHSKSLEKHSPITKSSGLFFFTALGLTRPEVTRYRRKMSESYSPPKEAKILVLLPQTSMKPFHKSREHQRILKENQQRLGDKLNKVHVCTYAAPFGVIPTELDQIYPLSQYEIATPFDIETINYVAKQVANYITTMNYEQIILLQDVETWKGKITTACEEACEKKKTLLTLLQSKKDCKTKPKKTTLDTTPL
;
A
#
# COMPACT_ATOMS: atom_id res chain seq x y z
N MET A 1 4.23 15.47 -10.64
CA MET A 1 4.85 14.83 -11.82
C MET A 1 6.23 14.26 -11.52
N PHE A 2 7.16 14.98 -10.86
CA PHE A 2 8.52 14.52 -10.58
C PHE A 2 8.58 13.12 -9.95
N ALA A 3 7.82 12.87 -8.87
CA ALA A 3 7.82 11.58 -8.21
C ALA A 3 7.44 10.40 -9.13
N LEU A 4 6.48 10.62 -10.06
CA LEU A 4 6.09 9.61 -11.04
C LEU A 4 7.21 9.33 -12.05
N ALA A 5 7.87 10.37 -12.55
CA ALA A 5 8.99 10.25 -13.49
C ALA A 5 10.17 9.51 -12.83
N VAL A 6 10.50 9.85 -11.57
CA VAL A 6 11.55 9.15 -10.80
C VAL A 6 11.18 7.68 -10.58
N ALA A 7 9.93 7.37 -10.25
CA ALA A 7 9.49 5.99 -10.08
C ALA A 7 9.58 5.17 -11.39
N LEU A 8 9.56 5.84 -12.54
CA LEU A 8 9.76 5.24 -13.87
C LEU A 8 11.24 5.21 -14.31
N GLY A 9 12.19 5.66 -13.47
CA GLY A 9 13.62 5.61 -13.72
C GLY A 9 14.22 6.89 -14.32
N CYS A 10 13.54 8.04 -14.18
CA CYS A 10 14.11 9.31 -14.60
C CYS A 10 15.07 9.86 -13.53
N ASP A 11 16.34 10.02 -13.88
CA ASP A 11 17.39 10.50 -12.97
C ASP A 11 17.66 12.01 -13.09
N PHE A 12 17.38 12.59 -14.25
CA PHE A 12 17.66 14.00 -14.55
C PHE A 12 16.41 14.73 -15.01
N PHE A 13 16.32 15.98 -14.61
CA PHE A 13 15.24 16.87 -15.02
C PHE A 13 15.83 18.14 -15.60
N ASP A 14 15.48 18.45 -16.84
CA ASP A 14 15.59 19.79 -17.39
C ASP A 14 14.31 20.55 -17.07
N SER A 15 14.42 21.77 -16.60
CA SER A 15 13.27 22.56 -16.23
C SER A 15 13.39 24.01 -16.67
N ALA A 16 12.70 24.35 -17.73
CA ALA A 16 12.33 25.73 -18.05
C ALA A 16 11.01 26.14 -17.40
N ALA A 17 10.27 25.20 -16.84
CA ALA A 17 8.89 25.39 -16.34
C ALA A 17 8.79 26.52 -15.30
N TYR A 18 9.76 26.63 -14.38
CA TYR A 18 9.78 27.67 -13.36
C TYR A 18 9.76 29.10 -13.97
N ALA A 19 10.50 29.29 -15.05
CA ALA A 19 10.60 30.59 -15.74
C ALA A 19 9.40 30.85 -16.68
N ILE A 20 8.94 29.80 -17.38
CA ILE A 20 7.76 29.89 -18.27
C ILE A 20 6.53 30.28 -17.45
N TYR A 21 6.27 29.58 -16.35
CA TYR A 21 5.14 29.90 -15.47
C TYR A 21 5.25 31.28 -14.82
N ALA A 22 6.45 31.70 -14.46
CA ALA A 22 6.66 33.07 -13.96
C ALA A 22 6.32 34.16 -15.02
N ARG A 23 6.64 33.92 -16.29
CA ARG A 23 6.29 34.83 -17.39
C ARG A 23 4.77 34.96 -17.62
N GLU A 24 4.04 33.90 -17.26
CA GLU A 24 2.58 33.80 -17.32
C GLU A 24 1.88 34.24 -16.04
N ASP A 25 2.61 34.87 -15.11
CA ASP A 25 2.12 35.24 -13.78
C ASP A 25 1.57 34.07 -12.98
N ARG A 26 2.18 32.87 -13.13
CA ARG A 26 1.80 31.67 -12.43
C ARG A 26 2.75 31.35 -11.28
N TYR A 27 2.14 31.19 -10.12
CA TYR A 27 2.75 30.74 -8.88
C TYR A 27 2.63 29.21 -8.79
N MET A 28 3.73 28.50 -8.64
CA MET A 28 3.76 27.05 -8.50
C MET A 28 3.48 26.65 -7.05
N THR A 29 2.75 25.56 -6.89
CA THR A 29 2.63 24.82 -5.64
C THR A 29 3.07 23.38 -5.87
N GLU A 30 3.11 22.58 -4.82
CA GLU A 30 3.42 21.14 -4.95
C GLU A 30 2.40 20.38 -5.80
N GLN A 31 1.18 20.88 -5.91
CA GLN A 31 0.06 20.21 -6.58
C GLN A 31 -0.33 20.85 -7.91
N ARG A 32 -0.26 22.19 -8.02
CA ARG A 32 -0.78 22.94 -9.18
C ARG A 32 -0.06 24.28 -9.35
N THR A 33 -0.41 24.97 -10.42
CA THR A 33 -0.09 26.39 -10.60
C THR A 33 -1.34 27.24 -10.37
N ILE A 34 -1.17 28.42 -9.79
CA ILE A 34 -2.23 29.39 -9.48
C ILE A 34 -1.85 30.71 -10.14
N LYS A 35 -2.79 31.45 -10.69
CA LYS A 35 -2.53 32.79 -11.15
C LYS A 35 -2.25 33.73 -9.97
N LEU A 36 -1.27 34.61 -10.10
CA LEU A 36 -0.87 35.49 -8.99
C LEU A 36 -2.01 36.37 -8.46
N ASN A 37 -2.89 36.82 -9.33
CA ASN A 37 -4.05 37.65 -8.97
C ASN A 37 -5.17 36.86 -8.24
N GLU A 38 -5.12 35.53 -8.24
CA GLU A 38 -6.06 34.68 -7.50
C GLU A 38 -5.59 34.42 -6.06
N LEU A 39 -4.34 34.76 -5.73
CA LEU A 39 -3.76 34.54 -4.42
C LEU A 39 -4.09 35.69 -3.46
N LYS A 40 -4.60 35.35 -2.31
CA LYS A 40 -4.80 36.30 -1.19
C LYS A 40 -3.54 36.39 -0.31
N TYR A 41 -2.78 35.31 -0.22
CA TYR A 41 -1.49 35.22 0.49
C TYR A 41 -0.63 34.14 -0.16
N PHE A 42 0.66 34.14 0.12
CA PHE A 42 1.59 33.09 -0.37
C PHE A 42 1.61 31.92 0.60
N PRO A 43 1.12 30.71 0.22
CA PRO A 43 1.14 29.52 1.08
C PRO A 43 2.52 28.82 1.07
N CYS A 44 3.61 29.57 1.15
CA CYS A 44 4.98 29.06 1.07
C CYS A 44 5.92 29.91 1.94
N SER A 45 6.87 29.24 2.58
CA SER A 45 7.87 29.88 3.45
C SER A 45 9.24 30.05 2.79
N CYS A 46 9.32 30.05 1.45
CA CYS A 46 10.58 30.35 0.78
C CYS A 46 10.97 31.84 0.96
N PRO A 47 12.27 32.22 0.77
CA PRO A 47 12.72 33.58 0.97
C PRO A 47 11.97 34.65 0.18
N MET A 48 11.39 34.27 -0.99
CA MET A 48 10.59 35.19 -1.80
C MET A 48 9.22 35.46 -1.18
N CYS A 49 8.57 34.41 -0.64
CA CYS A 49 7.23 34.51 -0.09
C CYS A 49 7.20 35.15 1.31
N VAL A 50 8.22 34.89 2.13
CA VAL A 50 8.31 35.52 3.49
C VAL A 50 8.47 37.03 3.43
N LYS A 51 9.16 37.55 2.41
CA LYS A 51 9.44 38.99 2.25
C LYS A 51 8.36 39.77 1.50
N ASN A 52 7.42 39.08 0.89
CA ASN A 52 6.44 39.66 -0.02
C ASN A 52 5.03 39.12 0.29
N ASP A 53 4.04 39.83 -0.24
CA ASP A 53 2.66 39.38 -0.37
C ASP A 53 2.22 39.52 -1.85
N PRO A 54 1.12 38.83 -2.25
CA PRO A 54 0.66 38.86 -3.64
C PRO A 54 0.39 40.26 -4.17
N GLN A 55 -0.20 41.14 -3.37
CA GLN A 55 -0.58 42.50 -3.78
C GLN A 55 0.66 43.36 -4.06
N LYS A 56 1.66 43.27 -3.18
CA LYS A 56 2.95 43.95 -3.40
C LYS A 56 3.61 43.48 -4.68
N VAL A 57 3.63 42.14 -4.92
CA VAL A 57 4.27 41.58 -6.13
C VAL A 57 3.50 41.96 -7.38
N ILE A 58 2.17 42.05 -7.36
CA ILE A 58 1.35 42.51 -8.50
C ILE A 58 1.70 43.97 -8.88
N ALA A 59 1.97 44.83 -7.90
CA ALA A 59 2.29 46.23 -8.10
C ALA A 59 3.70 46.49 -8.64
N LEU A 60 4.57 45.49 -8.63
CA LEU A 60 5.94 45.64 -9.16
C LEU A 60 6.01 45.71 -10.70
N THR A 61 7.15 46.13 -11.21
CA THR A 61 7.43 46.02 -12.64
C THR A 61 7.36 44.59 -13.13
N LYS A 62 7.06 44.39 -14.41
CA LYS A 62 6.99 43.04 -15.01
C LYS A 62 8.25 42.21 -14.76
N ALA A 63 9.44 42.84 -14.87
CA ALA A 63 10.71 42.16 -14.67
C ALA A 63 10.93 41.71 -13.23
N GLU A 64 10.64 42.57 -12.25
CA GLU A 64 10.76 42.25 -10.81
C GLU A 64 9.78 41.15 -10.40
N LYS A 65 8.52 41.29 -10.84
CA LYS A 65 7.47 40.29 -10.61
C LYS A 65 7.89 38.90 -11.13
N GLN A 66 8.34 38.84 -12.39
CA GLN A 66 8.80 37.58 -12.99
C GLN A 66 9.99 37.00 -12.27
N LYS A 67 10.94 37.84 -11.82
CA LYS A 67 12.11 37.38 -11.05
C LYS A 67 11.66 36.75 -9.73
N ILE A 68 10.76 37.37 -8.96
CA ILE A 68 10.25 36.85 -7.70
C ILE A 68 9.52 35.53 -7.92
N LEU A 69 8.62 35.46 -8.91
CA LEU A 69 7.88 34.22 -9.22
C LEU A 69 8.80 33.12 -9.73
N ALA A 70 9.76 33.42 -10.58
CA ALA A 70 10.71 32.41 -11.08
C ALA A 70 11.55 31.80 -9.94
N LEU A 71 12.08 32.66 -9.05
CA LEU A 71 12.82 32.17 -7.88
C LEU A 71 11.94 31.33 -6.97
N HIS A 72 10.72 31.78 -6.66
CA HIS A 72 9.77 30.99 -5.88
C HIS A 72 9.51 29.63 -6.55
N ASN A 73 9.16 29.60 -7.84
CA ASN A 73 8.87 28.38 -8.59
C ASN A 73 10.07 27.42 -8.59
N LEU A 74 11.29 27.96 -8.65
CA LEU A 74 12.53 27.19 -8.56
C LEU A 74 12.69 26.56 -7.16
N TYR A 75 12.42 27.32 -6.10
CA TYR A 75 12.42 26.77 -4.72
C TYR A 75 11.44 25.63 -4.56
N VAL A 76 10.22 25.74 -5.11
CA VAL A 76 9.22 24.66 -5.07
C VAL A 76 9.74 23.41 -5.77
N SER A 77 10.33 23.56 -6.96
CA SER A 77 10.89 22.43 -7.72
C SER A 77 12.02 21.74 -6.96
N PHE A 78 12.98 22.48 -6.42
CA PHE A 78 14.07 21.93 -5.62
C PHE A 78 13.60 21.30 -4.32
N SER A 79 12.62 21.89 -3.65
CA SER A 79 12.03 21.31 -2.44
C SER A 79 11.41 19.95 -2.72
N GLU A 80 10.67 19.81 -3.81
CA GLU A 80 10.08 18.54 -4.20
C GLU A 80 11.14 17.47 -4.55
N LEU A 81 12.19 17.83 -5.29
CA LEU A 81 13.29 16.92 -5.58
C LEU A 81 14.02 16.46 -4.31
N LYS A 82 14.21 17.35 -3.34
CA LYS A 82 14.78 16.98 -2.03
C LYS A 82 13.89 15.98 -1.27
N ARG A 83 12.57 16.18 -1.28
CA ARG A 83 11.61 15.24 -0.67
C ARG A 83 11.64 13.87 -1.35
N ILE A 84 11.72 13.85 -2.70
CA ILE A 84 11.85 12.60 -3.45
C ILE A 84 13.16 11.87 -3.08
N LYS A 85 14.29 12.57 -3.03
CA LYS A 85 15.57 12.01 -2.60
C LYS A 85 15.48 11.42 -1.20
N GLN A 86 14.88 12.14 -0.26
CA GLN A 86 14.67 11.64 1.10
C GLN A 86 13.77 10.41 1.13
N ALA A 87 12.67 10.41 0.37
CA ALA A 87 11.77 9.27 0.26
C ALA A 87 12.48 8.02 -0.33
N ILE A 88 13.42 8.20 -1.27
CA ILE A 88 14.25 7.11 -1.79
C ILE A 88 15.16 6.55 -0.69
N ILE A 89 15.87 7.42 0.06
CA ILE A 89 16.76 7.03 1.15
C ILE A 89 16.00 6.24 2.23
N GLU A 90 14.80 6.69 2.58
CA GLU A 90 13.92 6.04 3.55
C GLU A 90 13.24 4.77 2.99
N GLY A 91 13.38 4.47 1.70
CA GLY A 91 12.66 3.37 1.06
C GLY A 91 11.15 3.61 0.90
N ARG A 92 10.70 4.87 0.95
CA ARG A 92 9.29 5.30 0.96
C ARG A 92 8.85 6.01 -0.33
N LEU A 93 9.55 5.77 -1.44
CA LEU A 93 9.22 6.40 -2.72
C LEU A 93 7.77 6.14 -3.16
N TRP A 94 7.26 4.92 -2.92
CA TRP A 94 5.90 4.56 -3.34
C TRP A 94 4.83 5.25 -2.48
N GLU A 95 5.05 5.39 -1.20
CA GLU A 95 4.17 6.14 -0.30
C GLU A 95 4.12 7.61 -0.70
N HIS A 96 5.29 8.21 -1.01
CA HIS A 96 5.38 9.58 -1.49
C HIS A 96 4.69 9.75 -2.85
N LEU A 97 4.87 8.80 -3.77
CA LEU A 97 4.22 8.81 -5.09
C LEU A 97 2.69 8.73 -4.97
N GLU A 98 2.17 7.86 -4.12
CA GLU A 98 0.71 7.74 -3.90
C GLU A 98 0.14 9.03 -3.32
N LEU A 99 0.80 9.63 -2.32
CA LEU A 99 0.43 10.92 -1.76
C LEU A 99 0.38 12.02 -2.83
N ARG A 100 1.39 12.09 -3.70
CA ARG A 100 1.45 13.09 -4.78
C ARG A 100 0.42 12.84 -5.88
N ALA A 101 0.10 11.59 -6.17
CA ALA A 101 -0.87 11.25 -7.20
C ALA A 101 -2.29 11.72 -6.85
N HIS A 102 -2.65 11.73 -5.57
CA HIS A 102 -3.95 12.25 -5.11
C HIS A 102 -4.10 13.77 -5.25
N GLY A 103 -3.04 14.50 -5.54
CA GLY A 103 -3.11 15.93 -5.80
C GLY A 103 -3.72 16.32 -7.16
N HIS A 104 -3.86 15.37 -8.12
CA HIS A 104 -4.47 15.65 -9.42
C HIS A 104 -5.03 14.38 -10.09
N PRO A 105 -6.27 14.42 -10.66
CA PRO A 105 -6.89 13.23 -11.28
C PRO A 105 -6.04 12.57 -12.37
N ALA A 106 -5.35 13.35 -13.20
CA ALA A 106 -4.48 12.80 -14.25
C ALA A 106 -3.25 12.08 -13.68
N LEU A 107 -2.68 12.53 -12.55
CA LEU A 107 -1.58 11.85 -11.87
C LEU A 107 -2.07 10.55 -11.25
N LEU A 108 -3.25 10.56 -10.65
CA LEU A 108 -3.88 9.35 -10.11
C LEU A 108 -4.15 8.32 -11.22
N GLN A 109 -4.65 8.77 -12.37
CA GLN A 109 -4.86 7.90 -13.53
C GLN A 109 -3.52 7.36 -14.06
N ALA A 110 -2.48 8.18 -14.12
CA ALA A 110 -1.14 7.74 -14.51
C ALA A 110 -0.59 6.68 -13.54
N LEU A 111 -0.76 6.87 -12.21
CA LEU A 111 -0.36 5.88 -11.22
C LEU A 111 -1.11 4.55 -11.40
N LYS A 112 -2.42 4.58 -11.65
CA LYS A 112 -3.20 3.36 -11.99
C LYS A 112 -2.66 2.66 -13.23
N ASN A 113 -2.22 3.41 -14.24
CA ASN A 113 -1.65 2.87 -15.47
C ASN A 113 -0.29 2.18 -15.27
N LEU A 114 0.44 2.45 -14.17
CA LEU A 114 1.69 1.75 -13.84
C LEU A 114 1.51 0.24 -13.68
N LYS A 115 0.28 -0.23 -13.44
CA LYS A 115 -0.04 -1.66 -13.44
C LYS A 115 0.44 -2.37 -14.72
N LYS A 116 0.40 -1.69 -15.86
CA LYS A 116 0.87 -2.22 -17.16
C LYS A 116 2.38 -2.45 -17.20
N HIS A 117 3.13 -1.75 -16.34
CA HIS A 117 4.59 -1.79 -16.27
C HIS A 117 5.12 -2.48 -15.01
N SER A 118 4.27 -3.20 -14.29
CA SER A 118 4.59 -3.80 -12.98
C SER A 118 5.82 -4.73 -13.02
N LYS A 119 6.04 -5.48 -14.10
CA LYS A 119 7.23 -6.34 -14.27
C LYS A 119 8.53 -5.52 -14.36
N SER A 120 8.53 -4.43 -15.13
CA SER A 120 9.69 -3.54 -15.26
C SER A 120 9.99 -2.84 -13.94
N LEU A 121 8.96 -2.33 -13.27
CA LEU A 121 9.09 -1.68 -11.97
C LEU A 121 9.63 -2.64 -10.91
N GLU A 122 9.16 -3.89 -10.89
CA GLU A 122 9.64 -4.92 -9.98
C GLU A 122 11.13 -5.22 -10.20
N LYS A 123 11.55 -5.34 -11.45
CA LYS A 123 12.94 -5.61 -11.83
C LYS A 123 13.91 -4.51 -11.37
N HIS A 124 13.49 -3.24 -11.44
CA HIS A 124 14.33 -2.08 -11.14
C HIS A 124 14.12 -1.52 -9.72
N SER A 125 13.36 -2.22 -8.87
CA SER A 125 13.14 -1.82 -7.49
C SER A 125 13.97 -2.65 -6.51
N PRO A 126 14.43 -2.08 -5.38
CA PRO A 126 15.18 -2.81 -4.37
C PRO A 126 14.44 -4.07 -3.89
N ILE A 127 15.19 -5.13 -3.63
CA ILE A 127 14.62 -6.40 -3.15
C ILE A 127 14.20 -6.31 -1.69
N THR A 128 14.99 -5.62 -0.89
CA THR A 128 14.77 -5.41 0.53
C THR A 128 14.88 -3.93 0.89
N LYS A 129 14.26 -3.54 1.97
CA LYS A 129 14.33 -2.19 2.54
C LYS A 129 14.45 -2.30 4.05
N SER A 130 15.04 -1.31 4.69
CA SER A 130 15.12 -1.20 6.15
C SER A 130 13.83 -0.69 6.78
N SER A 131 13.00 0.04 6.01
CA SER A 131 11.72 0.59 6.47
C SER A 131 10.57 -0.39 6.25
N GLY A 132 9.54 -0.29 7.10
CA GLY A 132 8.25 -0.92 6.85
C GLY A 132 7.54 -0.33 5.62
N LEU A 133 6.53 -1.03 5.14
CA LEU A 133 5.71 -0.61 4.01
C LEU A 133 4.35 -0.12 4.50
N PHE A 134 3.85 0.96 3.92
CA PHE A 134 2.50 1.44 4.19
C PHE A 134 1.63 1.33 2.94
N PHE A 135 0.48 0.68 3.09
CA PHE A 135 -0.52 0.53 2.03
C PHE A 135 -1.77 1.33 2.42
N PHE A 136 -2.12 2.32 1.62
CA PHE A 136 -3.25 3.21 1.92
C PHE A 136 -4.51 2.81 1.16
N THR A 137 -4.35 2.43 -0.11
CA THR A 137 -5.45 2.09 -1.02
C THR A 137 -5.07 0.91 -1.91
N ALA A 138 -6.00 0.46 -2.76
CA ALA A 138 -5.76 -0.54 -3.79
C ALA A 138 -4.65 -0.18 -4.79
N LEU A 139 -4.20 1.07 -4.85
CA LEU A 139 -3.04 1.47 -5.65
C LEU A 139 -1.77 0.71 -5.23
N GLY A 140 -1.66 0.37 -3.95
CA GLY A 140 -0.57 -0.44 -3.41
C GLY A 140 -0.48 -1.86 -3.98
N LEU A 141 -1.56 -2.41 -4.56
CA LEU A 141 -1.57 -3.75 -5.17
C LEU A 141 -0.62 -3.88 -6.38
N THR A 142 -0.19 -2.76 -6.95
CA THR A 142 0.73 -2.72 -8.10
C THR A 142 2.18 -2.45 -7.70
N ARG A 143 2.45 -2.29 -6.41
CA ARG A 143 3.80 -2.04 -5.90
C ARG A 143 4.76 -3.18 -6.25
N PRO A 144 6.04 -2.86 -6.46
CA PRO A 144 7.06 -3.86 -6.77
C PRO A 144 7.11 -5.03 -5.78
N GLU A 145 6.95 -4.75 -4.49
CA GLU A 145 6.98 -5.76 -3.42
C GLU A 145 5.84 -6.77 -3.56
N VAL A 146 4.62 -6.30 -3.83
CA VAL A 146 3.43 -7.16 -4.04
C VAL A 146 3.58 -7.96 -5.34
N THR A 147 4.04 -7.31 -6.41
CA THR A 147 4.27 -7.97 -7.71
C THR A 147 5.32 -9.06 -7.60
N ARG A 148 6.44 -8.79 -6.91
CA ARG A 148 7.53 -9.75 -6.66
C ARG A 148 7.07 -10.94 -5.84
N TYR A 149 6.35 -10.69 -4.77
CA TYR A 149 5.79 -11.75 -3.94
C TYR A 149 4.87 -12.65 -4.75
N ARG A 150 3.89 -12.09 -5.44
CA ARG A 150 2.96 -12.83 -6.29
C ARG A 150 3.69 -13.68 -7.34
N ARG A 151 4.69 -13.11 -8.02
CA ARG A 151 5.48 -13.82 -9.02
C ARG A 151 6.23 -15.01 -8.39
N LYS A 152 6.92 -14.79 -7.27
CA LYS A 152 7.64 -15.85 -6.55
C LYS A 152 6.70 -16.97 -6.07
N MET A 153 5.51 -16.61 -5.57
CA MET A 153 4.50 -17.59 -5.16
C MET A 153 4.00 -18.46 -6.33
N SER A 154 3.91 -17.92 -7.54
CA SER A 154 3.47 -18.67 -8.71
C SER A 154 4.56 -19.45 -9.43
N GLU A 155 5.82 -18.96 -9.39
CA GLU A 155 6.92 -19.52 -10.20
C GLU A 155 7.89 -20.39 -9.40
N SER A 156 8.06 -20.13 -8.10
CA SER A 156 9.14 -20.70 -7.31
C SER A 156 8.71 -21.36 -6.01
N TYR A 157 7.51 -21.04 -5.52
CA TYR A 157 7.04 -21.59 -4.27
C TYR A 157 6.34 -22.93 -4.48
N SER A 158 6.65 -23.90 -3.61
CA SER A 158 5.92 -25.16 -3.49
C SER A 158 5.61 -25.43 -2.02
N PRO A 159 4.38 -25.84 -1.70
CA PRO A 159 4.02 -26.21 -0.34
C PRO A 159 4.80 -27.44 0.15
N PRO A 160 4.84 -27.73 1.45
CA PRO A 160 5.46 -28.94 1.99
C PRO A 160 4.93 -30.19 1.28
N LYS A 161 5.84 -31.10 0.88
CA LYS A 161 5.51 -32.27 0.03
C LYS A 161 4.44 -33.18 0.61
N GLU A 162 4.38 -33.32 1.92
CA GLU A 162 3.42 -34.17 2.63
C GLU A 162 2.09 -33.50 2.91
N ALA A 163 1.97 -32.18 2.65
CA ALA A 163 0.79 -31.41 2.95
C ALA A 163 -0.39 -31.79 2.06
N LYS A 164 -1.44 -32.31 2.68
CA LYS A 164 -2.70 -32.70 2.03
C LYS A 164 -3.86 -31.80 2.40
N ILE A 165 -3.77 -31.14 3.53
CA ILE A 165 -4.81 -30.27 4.10
C ILE A 165 -4.28 -28.85 4.15
N LEU A 166 -5.00 -27.91 3.51
CA LEU A 166 -4.72 -26.48 3.61
C LEU A 166 -5.64 -25.85 4.65
N VAL A 167 -5.07 -25.19 5.65
CA VAL A 167 -5.80 -24.36 6.62
C VAL A 167 -5.57 -22.90 6.28
N LEU A 168 -6.64 -22.18 5.95
CA LEU A 168 -6.64 -20.76 5.65
C LEU A 168 -7.15 -19.95 6.83
N LEU A 169 -6.28 -19.16 7.44
CA LEU A 169 -6.57 -18.27 8.56
C LEU A 169 -6.68 -16.81 8.09
N PRO A 170 -7.57 -15.99 8.69
CA PRO A 170 -7.61 -14.57 8.42
C PRO A 170 -6.36 -13.88 8.96
N GLN A 171 -5.96 -12.78 8.31
CA GLN A 171 -4.92 -11.92 8.85
C GLN A 171 -5.30 -11.33 10.20
N THR A 172 -4.29 -11.07 11.02
CA THR A 172 -4.41 -10.37 12.30
C THR A 172 -3.68 -9.03 12.24
N SER A 173 -3.90 -8.16 13.24
CA SER A 173 -3.16 -6.91 13.35
C SER A 173 -1.66 -7.12 13.64
N MET A 174 -1.33 -8.19 14.36
CA MET A 174 0.05 -8.54 14.70
C MET A 174 0.74 -9.24 13.52
N LYS A 175 2.00 -8.88 13.29
CA LYS A 175 2.92 -9.52 12.34
C LYS A 175 4.25 -9.85 13.03
N PRO A 176 4.88 -10.98 12.73
CA PRO A 176 4.39 -12.07 11.88
C PRO A 176 3.11 -12.70 12.41
N PHE A 177 2.22 -13.17 11.53
CA PHE A 177 0.89 -13.64 11.90
C PHE A 177 0.90 -14.83 12.87
N HIS A 178 1.83 -15.78 12.69
CA HIS A 178 1.95 -16.96 13.56
C HIS A 178 2.24 -16.59 15.03
N LYS A 179 2.76 -15.39 15.33
CA LYS A 179 2.98 -14.88 16.69
C LYS A 179 1.73 -14.28 17.33
N SER A 180 0.65 -14.07 16.57
CA SER A 180 -0.61 -13.59 17.13
C SER A 180 -1.22 -14.62 18.09
N ARG A 181 -1.84 -14.16 19.18
CA ARG A 181 -2.51 -15.03 20.14
C ARG A 181 -3.57 -15.94 19.50
N GLU A 182 -4.28 -15.38 18.52
CA GLU A 182 -5.33 -16.06 17.78
C GLU A 182 -4.77 -17.22 16.95
N HIS A 183 -3.74 -16.99 16.15
CA HIS A 183 -3.10 -18.03 15.36
C HIS A 183 -2.39 -19.06 16.25
N GLN A 184 -1.70 -18.63 17.31
CA GLN A 184 -1.06 -19.57 18.25
C GLN A 184 -2.06 -20.51 18.91
N ARG A 185 -3.26 -20.03 19.28
CA ARG A 185 -4.32 -20.87 19.82
C ARG A 185 -4.72 -21.95 18.82
N ILE A 186 -4.99 -21.56 17.57
CA ILE A 186 -5.41 -22.49 16.51
C ILE A 186 -4.30 -23.50 16.20
N LEU A 187 -3.06 -23.07 16.13
CA LEU A 187 -1.91 -23.95 15.89
C LEU A 187 -1.74 -24.98 17.02
N LYS A 188 -1.87 -24.56 18.27
CA LYS A 188 -1.81 -25.47 19.45
C LYS A 188 -2.96 -26.46 19.45
N GLU A 189 -4.19 -26.04 19.19
CA GLU A 189 -5.36 -26.91 19.08
C GLU A 189 -5.18 -27.95 17.97
N ASN A 190 -4.65 -27.54 16.82
CA ASN A 190 -4.34 -28.47 15.72
C ASN A 190 -3.23 -29.47 16.10
N GLN A 191 -2.18 -29.00 16.78
CA GLN A 191 -1.08 -29.85 17.22
C GLN A 191 -1.58 -30.92 18.22
N GLN A 192 -2.43 -30.54 19.15
CA GLN A 192 -3.00 -31.49 20.14
C GLN A 192 -3.94 -32.52 19.51
N ARG A 193 -4.72 -32.12 18.48
CA ARG A 193 -5.70 -33.02 17.83
C ARG A 193 -5.10 -33.93 16.79
N LEU A 194 -4.07 -33.47 16.07
CA LEU A 194 -3.53 -34.18 14.90
C LEU A 194 -2.27 -34.97 15.19
N GLY A 195 -1.52 -34.65 16.26
CA GLY A 195 -0.31 -35.38 16.63
C GLY A 195 0.62 -35.57 15.44
N ASP A 196 0.99 -36.80 15.11
CA ASP A 196 1.90 -37.12 13.99
C ASP A 196 1.34 -36.82 12.61
N LYS A 197 0.05 -36.52 12.48
CA LYS A 197 -0.57 -36.11 11.22
C LYS A 197 -0.37 -34.62 10.92
N LEU A 198 0.31 -33.87 11.78
CA LEU A 198 0.54 -32.42 11.62
C LEU A 198 1.35 -32.10 10.34
N ASN A 199 2.25 -32.98 9.94
CA ASN A 199 3.02 -32.87 8.70
C ASN A 199 2.14 -32.85 7.43
N LYS A 200 0.90 -33.35 7.52
CA LYS A 200 -0.09 -33.30 6.43
C LYS A 200 -0.86 -32.00 6.36
N VAL A 201 -0.68 -31.10 7.32
CA VAL A 201 -1.39 -29.82 7.41
C VAL A 201 -0.47 -28.67 7.03
N HIS A 202 -0.89 -27.89 6.06
CA HIS A 202 -0.23 -26.66 5.68
C HIS A 202 -1.08 -25.46 6.11
N VAL A 203 -0.53 -24.57 6.91
CA VAL A 203 -1.24 -23.39 7.42
C VAL A 203 -0.80 -22.17 6.65
N CYS A 204 -1.77 -21.43 6.10
CA CYS A 204 -1.56 -20.18 5.41
C CYS A 204 -2.50 -19.10 5.95
N THR A 205 -2.07 -17.87 5.85
CA THR A 205 -2.89 -16.68 6.18
C THR A 205 -3.35 -16.00 4.90
N TYR A 206 -4.65 -15.72 4.75
CA TYR A 206 -5.12 -14.83 3.70
C TYR A 206 -5.08 -13.38 4.19
N ALA A 207 -4.33 -12.56 3.47
CA ALA A 207 -3.96 -11.22 3.92
C ALA A 207 -3.83 -10.20 2.78
N ALA A 208 -4.32 -9.00 3.03
CA ALA A 208 -4.08 -7.86 2.15
C ALA A 208 -2.70 -7.24 2.42
N PRO A 209 -1.97 -6.81 1.38
CA PRO A 209 -2.28 -6.87 -0.04
C PRO A 209 -1.69 -8.11 -0.74
N PHE A 210 -1.12 -9.07 -0.01
CA PHE A 210 -0.29 -10.14 -0.57
C PHE A 210 -1.08 -11.37 -1.04
N GLY A 211 -2.30 -11.58 -0.56
CA GLY A 211 -3.09 -12.77 -0.88
C GLY A 211 -2.85 -13.88 0.13
N VAL A 212 -2.40 -15.06 -0.30
CA VAL A 212 -2.08 -16.19 0.57
C VAL A 212 -0.63 -16.11 1.05
N ILE A 213 -0.41 -16.17 2.35
CA ILE A 213 0.89 -16.13 3.00
C ILE A 213 1.08 -17.43 3.78
N PRO A 214 1.97 -18.33 3.34
CA PRO A 214 2.38 -19.51 4.09
C PRO A 214 3.03 -19.11 5.42
N THR A 215 2.76 -19.87 6.49
CA THR A 215 3.27 -19.56 7.84
C THR A 215 4.80 -19.56 7.87
N GLU A 216 5.46 -20.40 7.11
CA GLU A 216 6.93 -20.47 7.02
C GLU A 216 7.55 -19.25 6.33
N LEU A 217 6.74 -18.44 5.61
CA LEU A 217 7.19 -17.23 4.94
C LEU A 217 6.79 -15.94 5.67
N ASP A 218 5.93 -16.00 6.67
CA ASP A 218 5.32 -14.82 7.27
C ASP A 218 6.30 -13.95 8.10
N GLN A 219 7.52 -14.45 8.38
CA GLN A 219 8.59 -13.70 9.06
C GLN A 219 9.50 -12.92 8.10
N ILE A 220 9.49 -13.28 6.81
CA ILE A 220 10.42 -12.65 5.87
C ILE A 220 9.87 -11.31 5.35
N TYR A 221 10.78 -10.42 4.96
CA TYR A 221 10.40 -9.19 4.26
C TYR A 221 9.75 -9.52 2.90
N PRO A 222 8.66 -8.84 2.53
CA PRO A 222 7.98 -7.72 3.21
C PRO A 222 6.84 -8.16 4.15
N LEU A 223 6.60 -9.46 4.32
CA LEU A 223 5.39 -10.02 4.95
C LEU A 223 5.28 -9.71 6.44
N SER A 224 6.42 -9.52 7.11
CA SER A 224 6.47 -9.18 8.54
C SER A 224 6.50 -7.68 8.83
N GLN A 225 6.68 -6.83 7.82
CA GLN A 225 7.03 -5.42 8.00
C GLN A 225 6.14 -4.50 7.15
N TYR A 226 4.83 -4.64 7.25
CA TYR A 226 3.90 -3.73 6.57
C TYR A 226 2.70 -3.39 7.42
N GLU A 227 2.12 -2.25 7.12
CA GLU A 227 0.82 -1.82 7.62
C GLU A 227 -0.11 -1.53 6.45
N ILE A 228 -1.39 -1.74 6.66
CA ILE A 228 -2.42 -1.49 5.66
C ILE A 228 -3.62 -0.82 6.30
N ALA A 229 -4.15 0.19 5.63
CA ALA A 229 -5.34 0.89 6.08
C ALA A 229 -6.57 -0.02 6.10
N THR A 230 -7.38 0.11 7.13
CA THR A 230 -8.67 -0.58 7.28
C THR A 230 -9.79 0.44 7.48
N PRO A 231 -11.03 0.16 7.07
CA PRO A 231 -11.49 -1.04 6.37
C PRO A 231 -10.95 -1.14 4.94
N PHE A 232 -10.82 -2.36 4.41
CA PHE A 232 -10.32 -2.57 3.04
C PHE A 232 -11.32 -2.07 2.00
N ASP A 233 -10.78 -1.46 0.93
CA ASP A 233 -11.58 -1.18 -0.26
C ASP A 233 -11.95 -2.47 -1.00
N ILE A 234 -13.02 -2.40 -1.79
CA ILE A 234 -13.56 -3.57 -2.49
C ILE A 234 -12.59 -4.14 -3.54
N GLU A 235 -11.72 -3.31 -4.12
CA GLU A 235 -10.71 -3.75 -5.08
C GLU A 235 -9.66 -4.60 -4.39
N THR A 236 -9.20 -4.19 -3.21
CA THR A 236 -8.28 -4.98 -2.37
C THR A 236 -8.89 -6.31 -1.94
N ILE A 237 -10.14 -6.31 -1.48
CA ILE A 237 -10.85 -7.53 -1.10
C ILE A 237 -10.95 -8.50 -2.28
N ASN A 238 -11.40 -8.03 -3.43
CA ASN A 238 -11.54 -8.85 -4.64
C ASN A 238 -10.19 -9.37 -5.13
N TYR A 239 -9.13 -8.57 -5.01
CA TYR A 239 -7.79 -8.99 -5.36
C TYR A 239 -7.34 -10.17 -4.48
N VAL A 240 -7.48 -10.06 -3.15
CA VAL A 240 -7.09 -11.14 -2.24
C VAL A 240 -7.92 -12.39 -2.48
N ALA A 241 -9.24 -12.27 -2.65
CA ALA A 241 -10.12 -13.38 -3.00
C ALA A 241 -9.65 -14.12 -4.27
N LYS A 242 -9.27 -13.38 -5.31
CA LYS A 242 -8.69 -13.94 -6.53
C LYS A 242 -7.36 -14.66 -6.28
N GLN A 243 -6.48 -14.11 -5.43
CA GLN A 243 -5.22 -14.79 -5.09
C GLN A 243 -5.47 -16.08 -4.31
N VAL A 244 -6.43 -16.10 -3.39
CA VAL A 244 -6.85 -17.30 -2.66
C VAL A 244 -7.37 -18.36 -3.63
N ALA A 245 -8.30 -18.01 -4.53
CA ALA A 245 -8.80 -18.94 -5.52
C ALA A 245 -7.69 -19.50 -6.43
N ASN A 246 -6.78 -18.63 -6.90
CA ASN A 246 -5.64 -19.05 -7.71
C ASN A 246 -4.73 -20.02 -6.95
N TYR A 247 -4.45 -19.75 -5.68
CA TYR A 247 -3.62 -20.62 -4.84
C TYR A 247 -4.26 -22.01 -4.68
N ILE A 248 -5.54 -22.09 -4.36
CA ILE A 248 -6.28 -23.33 -4.22
C ILE A 248 -6.26 -24.14 -5.54
N THR A 249 -6.48 -23.47 -6.67
CA THR A 249 -6.53 -24.16 -7.98
C THR A 249 -5.14 -24.63 -8.45
N THR A 250 -4.08 -23.93 -8.09
CA THR A 250 -2.72 -24.26 -8.52
C THR A 250 -2.07 -25.32 -7.64
N MET A 251 -2.30 -25.29 -6.33
CA MET A 251 -1.67 -26.23 -5.38
C MET A 251 -2.52 -27.49 -5.15
N ASN A 252 -1.85 -28.60 -4.84
CA ASN A 252 -2.53 -29.89 -4.71
C ASN A 252 -2.85 -30.23 -3.25
N TYR A 253 -4.09 -29.90 -2.83
CA TYR A 253 -4.63 -30.28 -1.53
C TYR A 253 -5.86 -31.18 -1.71
N GLU A 254 -6.05 -32.13 -0.78
CA GLU A 254 -7.21 -32.99 -0.73
C GLU A 254 -8.38 -32.32 0.02
N GLN A 255 -8.04 -31.46 0.97
CA GLN A 255 -9.02 -30.73 1.77
C GLN A 255 -8.57 -29.29 2.05
N ILE A 256 -9.52 -28.36 2.04
CA ILE A 256 -9.35 -26.97 2.43
C ILE A 256 -10.20 -26.70 3.68
N ILE A 257 -9.61 -26.11 4.70
CA ILE A 257 -10.31 -25.65 5.91
C ILE A 257 -10.19 -24.13 5.95
N LEU A 258 -11.28 -23.43 5.79
CA LEU A 258 -11.32 -21.96 5.84
C LEU A 258 -11.88 -21.49 7.18
N LEU A 259 -11.07 -20.75 7.94
CA LEU A 259 -11.57 -19.94 9.05
C LEU A 259 -12.09 -18.62 8.49
N GLN A 260 -13.40 -18.43 8.58
CA GLN A 260 -14.08 -17.28 7.97
C GLN A 260 -13.94 -16.01 8.82
N ASP A 261 -13.65 -14.87 8.18
CA ASP A 261 -13.86 -13.52 8.70
C ASP A 261 -14.76 -12.76 7.70
N VAL A 262 -16.06 -13.05 7.78
CA VAL A 262 -17.07 -12.54 6.84
C VAL A 262 -17.18 -11.02 6.93
N GLU A 263 -17.02 -10.45 8.12
CA GLU A 263 -17.16 -9.01 8.35
C GLU A 263 -16.09 -8.21 7.59
N THR A 264 -14.81 -8.55 7.79
CA THR A 264 -13.69 -7.86 7.15
C THR A 264 -13.69 -8.08 5.63
N TRP A 265 -13.95 -9.29 5.17
CA TRP A 265 -13.81 -9.68 3.76
C TRP A 265 -15.12 -9.73 3.00
N LYS A 266 -16.23 -9.31 3.61
CA LYS A 266 -17.58 -9.23 3.00
C LYS A 266 -17.99 -10.53 2.29
N GLY A 267 -17.62 -11.68 2.85
CA GLY A 267 -17.90 -13.01 2.29
C GLY A 267 -17.12 -13.37 1.02
N LYS A 268 -16.33 -12.47 0.42
CA LYS A 268 -15.67 -12.70 -0.86
C LYS A 268 -14.61 -13.80 -0.83
N ILE A 269 -13.93 -13.99 0.30
CA ILE A 269 -12.97 -15.10 0.46
C ILE A 269 -13.70 -16.44 0.47
N THR A 270 -14.83 -16.52 1.17
CA THR A 270 -15.66 -17.74 1.23
C THR A 270 -16.13 -18.14 -0.17
N THR A 271 -16.78 -17.21 -0.90
CA THR A 271 -17.22 -17.46 -2.27
C THR A 271 -16.07 -17.91 -3.18
N ALA A 272 -14.90 -17.26 -3.07
CA ALA A 272 -13.72 -17.62 -3.87
C ALA A 272 -13.19 -19.03 -3.53
N CYS A 273 -13.26 -19.45 -2.27
CA CYS A 273 -12.91 -20.81 -1.87
C CYS A 273 -13.91 -21.84 -2.37
N GLU A 274 -15.22 -21.55 -2.27
CA GLU A 274 -16.30 -22.42 -2.78
C GLU A 274 -16.15 -22.68 -4.28
N GLU A 275 -16.05 -21.63 -5.09
CA GLU A 275 -15.87 -21.72 -6.55
C GLU A 275 -14.57 -22.47 -6.93
N ALA A 276 -13.47 -22.22 -6.22
CA ALA A 276 -12.20 -22.87 -6.51
C ALA A 276 -12.22 -24.36 -6.14
N CYS A 277 -12.83 -24.72 -5.00
CA CYS A 277 -12.95 -26.09 -4.54
C CYS A 277 -13.92 -26.91 -5.43
N GLU A 278 -15.01 -26.31 -5.87
CA GLU A 278 -15.95 -26.94 -6.80
C GLU A 278 -15.26 -27.30 -8.12
N LYS A 279 -14.55 -26.33 -8.72
CA LYS A 279 -13.78 -26.56 -9.97
C LYS A 279 -12.75 -27.67 -9.84
N LYS A 280 -12.12 -27.80 -8.69
CA LYS A 280 -11.04 -28.78 -8.43
C LYS A 280 -11.55 -30.08 -7.82
N LYS A 281 -12.82 -30.15 -7.43
CA LYS A 281 -13.44 -31.28 -6.71
C LYS A 281 -12.73 -31.57 -5.37
N THR A 282 -12.31 -30.49 -4.67
CA THR A 282 -11.60 -30.56 -3.38
C THR A 282 -12.60 -30.33 -2.25
N LEU A 283 -12.46 -31.07 -1.15
CA LEU A 283 -13.34 -30.92 0.02
C LEU A 283 -13.12 -29.56 0.69
N LEU A 284 -14.19 -28.79 0.91
CA LEU A 284 -14.15 -27.52 1.64
C LEU A 284 -14.87 -27.65 2.99
N THR A 285 -14.21 -27.24 4.07
CA THR A 285 -14.79 -27.13 5.41
C THR A 285 -14.73 -25.68 5.86
N LEU A 286 -15.88 -25.12 6.20
CA LEU A 286 -16.00 -23.73 6.66
C LEU A 286 -16.09 -23.72 8.20
N LEU A 287 -15.24 -22.93 8.84
CA LEU A 287 -15.24 -22.68 10.28
C LEU A 287 -15.50 -21.19 10.53
N GLN A 288 -16.28 -20.86 11.55
CA GLN A 288 -16.48 -19.47 11.97
C GLN A 288 -15.43 -19.09 13.02
N SER A 289 -14.85 -17.90 12.87
CA SER A 289 -14.03 -17.30 13.91
C SER A 289 -14.92 -16.96 15.10
N LYS A 290 -14.67 -17.58 16.26
CA LYS A 290 -15.28 -17.13 17.52
C LYS A 290 -14.54 -15.85 17.91
N LYS A 291 -15.06 -14.68 17.55
CA LYS A 291 -14.61 -13.42 18.16
C LYS A 291 -14.92 -13.50 19.65
N ASP A 292 -13.89 -13.47 20.51
CA ASP A 292 -14.09 -13.29 21.93
C ASP A 292 -14.83 -11.96 22.15
N CYS A 293 -16.10 -12.07 22.48
CA CYS A 293 -16.97 -10.94 22.83
C CYS A 293 -16.58 -10.44 24.24
N LYS A 294 -15.37 -9.86 24.40
CA LYS A 294 -14.94 -9.18 25.62
C LYS A 294 -13.91 -8.08 25.32
N THR A 295 -14.41 -6.95 24.83
CA THR A 295 -13.89 -5.63 25.23
C THR A 295 -15.02 -4.61 25.09
N LYS A 296 -15.70 -4.36 26.21
CA LYS A 296 -16.52 -3.15 26.34
C LYS A 296 -15.61 -1.94 26.09
N PRO A 297 -16.02 -0.96 25.28
CA PRO A 297 -15.25 0.26 25.15
C PRO A 297 -15.19 0.93 26.52
N LYS A 298 -13.99 1.18 27.05
CA LYS A 298 -13.80 2.09 28.16
C LYS A 298 -14.35 3.45 27.73
N LYS A 299 -15.44 3.88 28.36
CA LYS A 299 -15.90 5.27 28.30
C LYS A 299 -14.79 6.15 28.82
N THR A 300 -14.10 6.85 27.95
CA THR A 300 -13.27 7.98 28.31
C THR A 300 -14.22 9.14 28.54
N THR A 301 -14.53 9.42 29.78
CA THR A 301 -15.14 10.69 30.20
C THR A 301 -14.10 11.78 29.89
N LEU A 302 -14.40 12.61 28.91
CA LEU A 302 -13.73 13.90 28.74
C LEU A 302 -14.23 14.82 29.90
N ASP A 303 -13.30 15.03 30.84
CA ASP A 303 -13.45 16.12 31.80
C ASP A 303 -13.34 17.44 31.05
N THR A 304 -14.49 18.12 30.96
CA THR A 304 -14.56 19.51 30.55
C THR A 304 -14.29 20.36 31.78
N THR A 305 -13.12 20.96 31.87
CA THR A 305 -12.89 22.11 32.73
C THR A 305 -12.45 23.27 31.84
N PRO A 306 -13.06 24.46 31.95
CA PRO A 306 -12.79 25.60 31.10
C PRO A 306 -11.66 26.45 31.68
N LEU A 307 -10.76 26.90 30.80
CA LEU A 307 -10.01 28.16 30.91
C LEU A 307 -9.86 28.78 29.53
#